data_2e0c971cbb2987c8470284f67794c590
#
_entry.id   2e0c971cbb2987c8470284f67794c590
#
_cell.length_a   1.000
_cell.length_b   1.000
_cell.length_c   1.000
_cell.angle_alpha   90.00
_cell.angle_beta   90.00
_cell.angle_gamma   90.00
#
_symmetry.space_group_name_H-M   'P 1'
#
loop_
_entity.id
_entity.type
_entity.pdbx_description
1 polymer ?
#
loop_
_entity_poly.entity_id
_entity_poly.type
_entity_poly.pdbx_seq_one_letter_code
_entity_poly.pdbx_strand_id
1 'polypeptide(L)'
;MFKTIRSIFSSKVRKANRKLQISNCIDLIDNQQFTLAQAYKKMTVTINDLEAKLRDAKSEVDREEKAEVKAVKQKNVEIIENTLARLKKSKEGIAAKLQKTEDSRVILVAKKSLLDSIESLKGMTSNCFETDDFDVDVIMSEIDKTIRNIESEFQANNELNELVK
;
A
#
# COMPACT_ATOMS: atom_id res chain seq x y z
N MET A 1 -46.69 9.21 1.90
CA MET A 1 -45.72 10.33 1.97
C MET A 1 -44.56 10.07 2.95
N PHE A 2 -44.76 9.61 4.17
CA PHE A 2 -43.67 9.39 5.14
C PHE A 2 -42.67 8.31 4.76
N LYS A 3 -43.02 7.27 4.03
CA LYS A 3 -42.10 6.20 3.57
C LYS A 3 -41.08 6.72 2.57
N THR A 4 -41.46 7.62 1.68
CA THR A 4 -40.59 8.19 0.65
C THR A 4 -39.51 9.12 1.22
N ILE A 5 -39.89 9.95 2.20
CA ILE A 5 -38.94 10.86 2.88
C ILE A 5 -37.90 10.06 3.68
N ARG A 6 -38.31 8.98 4.35
CA ARG A 6 -37.40 8.12 5.11
C ARG A 6 -36.41 7.36 4.22
N SER A 7 -36.83 6.94 3.02
CA SER A 7 -35.95 6.28 2.05
C SER A 7 -34.93 7.26 1.46
N ILE A 8 -35.34 8.48 1.13
CA ILE A 8 -34.44 9.53 0.61
C ILE A 8 -33.42 9.96 1.68
N PHE A 9 -33.84 10.10 2.93
CA PHE A 9 -32.95 10.46 4.05
C PHE A 9 -31.93 9.33 4.32
N SER A 10 -32.38 8.08 4.33
CA SER A 10 -31.48 6.92 4.51
C SER A 10 -30.48 6.76 3.38
N SER A 11 -30.86 7.07 2.13
CA SER A 11 -29.96 6.99 1.00
C SER A 11 -28.89 8.09 1.02
N LYS A 12 -29.24 9.32 1.39
CA LYS A 12 -28.27 10.43 1.54
C LYS A 12 -27.27 10.18 2.68
N VAL A 13 -27.73 9.68 3.81
CA VAL A 13 -26.86 9.33 4.96
C VAL A 13 -25.93 8.18 4.60
N ARG A 14 -26.41 7.15 3.91
CA ARG A 14 -25.55 6.03 3.44
C ARG A 14 -24.46 6.52 2.47
N LYS A 15 -24.79 7.42 1.54
CA LYS A 15 -23.83 7.98 0.58
C LYS A 15 -22.76 8.84 1.26
N ALA A 16 -23.16 9.71 2.19
CA ALA A 16 -22.22 10.52 2.95
C ALA A 16 -21.23 9.64 3.76
N ASN A 17 -21.74 8.58 4.41
CA ASN A 17 -20.89 7.63 5.13
C ASN A 17 -19.91 6.89 4.21
N ARG A 18 -20.32 6.54 2.99
CA ARG A 18 -19.44 5.86 2.03
C ARG A 18 -18.33 6.76 1.50
N LYS A 19 -18.61 8.02 1.19
CA LYS A 19 -17.57 8.99 0.81
C LYS A 19 -16.54 9.17 1.92
N LEU A 20 -17.01 9.22 3.16
CA LEU A 20 -16.12 9.28 4.32
C LEU A 20 -15.27 8.01 4.45
N GLN A 21 -15.86 6.83 4.27
CA GLN A 21 -15.12 5.56 4.27
C GLN A 21 -14.05 5.50 3.18
N ILE A 22 -14.37 5.91 1.95
CA ILE A 22 -13.39 5.96 0.85
C ILE A 22 -12.26 6.93 1.20
N SER A 23 -12.57 8.12 1.73
CA SER A 23 -11.55 9.08 2.14
C SER A 23 -10.65 8.52 3.24
N ASN A 24 -11.23 7.89 4.26
CA ASN A 24 -10.45 7.26 5.33
C ASN A 24 -9.54 6.14 4.81
N CYS A 25 -10.02 5.33 3.85
CA CYS A 25 -9.19 4.30 3.21
C CYS A 25 -8.04 4.91 2.39
N ILE A 26 -8.26 6.03 1.70
CA ILE A 26 -7.19 6.74 0.99
C ILE A 26 -6.14 7.24 1.97
N ASP A 27 -6.56 7.87 3.08
CA ASP A 27 -5.64 8.37 4.12
C ASP A 27 -4.82 7.24 4.75
N LEU A 28 -5.43 6.07 4.98
CA LEU A 28 -4.72 4.87 5.46
C LEU A 28 -3.67 4.40 4.46
N ILE A 29 -4.01 4.36 3.18
CA ILE A 29 -3.08 3.99 2.11
C ILE A 29 -1.92 4.99 2.03
N ASP A 30 -2.19 6.29 2.07
CA ASP A 30 -1.17 7.34 2.03
C ASP A 30 -0.20 7.22 3.21
N ASN A 31 -0.70 6.95 4.42
CA ASN A 31 0.14 6.68 5.59
C ASN A 31 0.99 5.42 5.45
N GLN A 32 0.43 4.35 4.88
CA GLN A 32 1.18 3.13 4.62
C GLN A 32 2.26 3.34 3.56
N GLN A 33 1.96 4.05 2.47
CA GLN A 33 2.94 4.40 1.45
C GLN A 33 4.09 5.20 2.03
N PHE A 34 3.80 6.19 2.88
CA PHE A 34 4.83 6.97 3.55
C PHE A 34 5.75 6.08 4.40
N THR A 35 5.18 5.17 5.18
CA THR A 35 5.94 4.23 6.02
C THR A 35 6.82 3.29 5.18
N LEU A 36 6.26 2.72 4.13
CA LEU A 36 6.98 1.84 3.21
C LEU A 36 8.09 2.58 2.46
N ALA A 37 7.85 3.82 2.03
CA ALA A 37 8.86 4.65 1.36
C ALA A 37 10.03 4.98 2.30
N GLN A 38 9.76 5.27 3.57
CA GLN A 38 10.81 5.46 4.57
C GLN A 38 11.62 4.18 4.81
N ALA A 39 10.94 3.03 4.94
CA ALA A 39 11.61 1.75 5.09
C ALA A 39 12.49 1.42 3.88
N TYR A 40 11.99 1.66 2.66
CA TYR A 40 12.74 1.50 1.41
C TYR A 40 13.99 2.36 1.38
N LYS A 41 13.87 3.63 1.77
CA LYS A 41 15.01 4.56 1.84
C LYS A 41 16.06 4.10 2.84
N LYS A 42 15.65 3.75 4.07
CA LYS A 42 16.56 3.24 5.10
C LYS A 42 17.29 1.98 4.63
N MET A 43 16.57 1.05 4.03
CA MET A 43 17.15 -0.20 3.53
C MET A 43 18.14 0.06 2.40
N THR A 44 17.86 1.04 1.53
CA THR A 44 18.79 1.46 0.46
C THR A 44 20.11 1.98 1.05
N VAL A 45 20.05 2.82 2.07
CA VAL A 45 21.26 3.32 2.76
C VAL A 45 22.04 2.16 3.37
N THR A 46 21.36 1.29 4.13
CA THR A 46 22.01 0.12 4.74
C THR A 46 22.68 -0.81 3.71
N ILE A 47 22.03 -1.04 2.58
CA ILE A 47 22.61 -1.84 1.48
C ILE A 47 23.89 -1.18 0.96
N ASN A 48 23.86 0.13 0.69
CA ASN A 48 25.03 0.86 0.19
C ASN A 48 26.20 0.80 1.18
N ASP A 49 25.93 0.97 2.49
CA ASP A 49 26.93 0.88 3.55
C ASP A 49 27.54 -0.53 3.65
N LEU A 50 26.72 -1.58 3.52
CA LEU A 50 27.18 -2.95 3.52
C LEU A 50 27.98 -3.31 2.26
N GLU A 51 27.60 -2.76 1.10
CA GLU A 51 28.36 -2.93 -0.15
C GLU A 51 29.73 -2.27 -0.07
N ALA A 52 29.85 -1.12 0.62
CA ALA A 52 31.15 -0.51 0.89
C ALA A 52 32.00 -1.40 1.80
N LYS A 53 31.42 -1.86 2.92
CA LYS A 53 32.10 -2.78 3.86
C LYS A 53 32.51 -4.09 3.20
N LEU A 54 31.69 -4.61 2.27
CA LEU A 54 32.03 -5.81 1.51
C LEU A 54 33.27 -5.61 0.63
N ARG A 55 33.37 -4.45 -0.05
CA ARG A 55 34.55 -4.11 -0.86
C ARG A 55 35.80 -4.05 -0.01
N ASP A 56 35.71 -3.38 1.16
CA ASP A 56 36.83 -3.27 2.09
C ASP A 56 37.25 -4.64 2.63
N ALA A 57 36.29 -5.47 3.07
CA ALA A 57 36.55 -6.81 3.58
C ALA A 57 37.18 -7.73 2.51
N LYS A 58 36.75 -7.65 1.25
CA LYS A 58 37.37 -8.40 0.14
C LYS A 58 38.81 -7.95 -0.09
N SER A 59 39.07 -6.66 -0.11
CA SER A 59 40.43 -6.12 -0.23
C SER A 59 41.35 -6.56 0.92
N GLU A 60 40.81 -6.68 2.14
CA GLU A 60 41.59 -7.20 3.28
C GLU A 60 41.91 -8.71 3.14
N VAL A 61 40.95 -9.50 2.61
CA VAL A 61 41.18 -10.92 2.33
C VAL A 61 42.30 -11.09 1.31
N ASP A 62 42.31 -10.26 0.27
CA ASP A 62 43.31 -10.34 -0.81
C ASP A 62 44.73 -9.97 -0.33
N ARG A 63 44.82 -9.07 0.65
CA ARG A 63 46.11 -8.62 1.24
C ARG A 63 46.67 -9.55 2.31
N GLU A 64 45.85 -10.49 2.82
CA GLU A 64 46.23 -11.35 3.92
C GLU A 64 47.06 -12.54 3.42
N GLU A 65 48.30 -12.67 3.96
CA GLU A 65 49.23 -13.74 3.63
C GLU A 65 49.04 -14.99 4.51
N LYS A 66 48.57 -14.81 5.76
CA LYS A 66 48.39 -15.90 6.70
C LYS A 66 47.13 -16.69 6.42
N ALA A 67 47.25 -17.97 6.07
CA ALA A 67 46.12 -18.81 5.66
C ALA A 67 44.98 -18.90 6.70
N GLU A 68 45.32 -19.00 8.01
CA GLU A 68 44.32 -19.08 9.08
C GLU A 68 43.54 -17.79 9.22
N VAL A 69 44.18 -16.61 9.19
CA VAL A 69 43.55 -15.30 9.25
C VAL A 69 42.73 -15.04 8.01
N LYS A 70 43.23 -15.41 6.85
CA LYS A 70 42.51 -15.32 5.58
C LYS A 70 41.21 -16.11 5.60
N ALA A 71 41.22 -17.34 6.14
CA ALA A 71 40.00 -18.14 6.28
C ALA A 71 38.92 -17.49 7.18
N VAL A 72 39.35 -16.84 8.26
CA VAL A 72 38.40 -16.08 9.14
C VAL A 72 37.81 -14.88 8.43
N LYS A 73 38.65 -14.09 7.73
CA LYS A 73 38.21 -12.93 6.93
C LYS A 73 37.26 -13.35 5.82
N GLN A 74 37.52 -14.48 5.15
CA GLN A 74 36.64 -15.03 4.11
C GLN A 74 35.23 -15.36 4.65
N LYS A 75 35.14 -15.95 5.84
CA LYS A 75 33.84 -16.19 6.51
C LYS A 75 33.06 -14.89 6.77
N ASN A 76 33.76 -13.82 7.16
CA ASN A 76 33.12 -12.52 7.33
C ASN A 76 32.56 -11.96 6.01
N VAL A 77 33.30 -12.13 4.92
CA VAL A 77 32.83 -11.76 3.56
C VAL A 77 31.55 -12.52 3.23
N GLU A 78 31.51 -13.83 3.44
CA GLU A 78 30.33 -14.67 3.19
C GLU A 78 29.10 -14.22 4.03
N ILE A 79 29.31 -13.85 5.30
CA ILE A 79 28.23 -13.33 6.16
C ILE A 79 27.68 -12.03 5.61
N ILE A 80 28.55 -11.10 5.17
CA ILE A 80 28.11 -9.82 4.59
C ILE A 80 27.37 -10.07 3.26
N GLU A 81 27.85 -10.94 2.41
CA GLU A 81 27.18 -11.30 1.13
C GLU A 81 25.79 -11.89 1.36
N ASN A 82 25.66 -12.82 2.29
CA ASN A 82 24.38 -13.43 2.65
C ASN A 82 23.40 -12.39 3.25
N THR A 83 23.90 -11.48 4.05
CA THR A 83 23.10 -10.39 4.63
C THR A 83 22.62 -9.44 3.54
N LEU A 84 23.52 -9.06 2.62
CA LEU A 84 23.16 -8.23 1.47
C LEU A 84 22.09 -8.87 0.58
N ALA A 85 22.22 -10.16 0.28
CA ALA A 85 21.23 -10.88 -0.53
C ALA A 85 19.84 -10.85 0.13
N ARG A 86 19.76 -11.06 1.45
CA ARG A 86 18.51 -10.97 2.22
C ARG A 86 17.92 -9.57 2.21
N LEU A 87 18.72 -8.53 2.40
CA LEU A 87 18.27 -7.14 2.39
C LEU A 87 17.77 -6.71 1.01
N LYS A 88 18.48 -7.09 -0.06
CA LYS A 88 18.04 -6.82 -1.45
C LYS A 88 16.69 -7.45 -1.72
N LYS A 89 16.49 -8.72 -1.36
CA LYS A 89 15.20 -9.40 -1.49
C LYS A 89 14.09 -8.71 -0.68
N SER A 90 14.38 -8.29 0.56
CA SER A 90 13.42 -7.54 1.38
C SER A 90 13.07 -6.19 0.76
N LYS A 91 14.04 -5.48 0.18
CA LYS A 91 13.83 -4.22 -0.53
C LYS A 91 12.91 -4.40 -1.74
N GLU A 92 13.09 -5.47 -2.52
CA GLU A 92 12.18 -5.82 -3.63
C GLU A 92 10.76 -6.08 -3.13
N GLY A 93 10.61 -6.79 -2.00
CA GLY A 93 9.31 -7.01 -1.37
C GLY A 93 8.61 -5.70 -0.94
N ILE A 94 9.37 -4.73 -0.42
CA ILE A 94 8.83 -3.40 -0.08
C ILE A 94 8.43 -2.64 -1.36
N ALA A 95 9.23 -2.70 -2.42
CA ALA A 95 8.91 -2.07 -3.70
C ALA A 95 7.61 -2.63 -4.30
N ALA A 96 7.42 -3.96 -4.25
CA ALA A 96 6.18 -4.60 -4.71
C ALA A 96 4.96 -4.17 -3.86
N LYS A 97 5.12 -4.02 -2.54
CA LYS A 97 4.06 -3.52 -1.66
C LYS A 97 3.71 -2.05 -1.97
N LEU A 98 4.72 -1.21 -2.22
CA LEU A 98 4.51 0.18 -2.63
C LEU A 98 3.69 0.27 -3.92
N GLN A 99 4.04 -0.51 -4.93
CA GLN A 99 3.28 -0.55 -6.18
C GLN A 99 1.83 -0.97 -5.94
N LYS A 100 1.61 -2.04 -5.17
CA LYS A 100 0.27 -2.53 -4.87
C LYS A 100 -0.58 -1.50 -4.12
N THR A 101 0.01 -0.76 -3.17
CA THR A 101 -0.71 0.31 -2.46
C THR A 101 -1.05 1.48 -3.39
N GLU A 102 -0.17 1.84 -4.33
CA GLU A 102 -0.46 2.86 -5.34
C GLU A 102 -1.61 2.44 -6.26
N ASP A 103 -1.59 1.21 -6.75
CA ASP A 103 -2.68 0.68 -7.58
C ASP A 103 -4.03 0.74 -6.84
N SER A 104 -4.04 0.36 -5.56
CA SER A 104 -5.24 0.43 -4.71
C SER A 104 -5.73 1.88 -4.52
N ARG A 105 -4.80 2.82 -4.32
CA ARG A 105 -5.09 4.25 -4.20
C ARG A 105 -5.74 4.80 -5.46
N VAL A 106 -5.17 4.51 -6.62
CA VAL A 106 -5.69 4.96 -7.92
C VAL A 106 -7.13 4.47 -8.12
N ILE A 107 -7.41 3.21 -7.81
CA ILE A 107 -8.76 2.64 -7.91
C ILE A 107 -9.74 3.38 -6.99
N LEU A 108 -9.38 3.66 -5.75
CA LEU A 108 -10.26 4.36 -4.81
C LEU A 108 -10.50 5.80 -5.21
N VAL A 109 -9.48 6.50 -5.68
CA VAL A 109 -9.61 7.89 -6.19
C VAL A 109 -10.54 7.93 -7.39
N ALA A 110 -10.38 7.01 -8.35
CA ALA A 110 -11.26 6.91 -9.51
C ALA A 110 -12.73 6.63 -9.12
N LYS A 111 -12.96 5.72 -8.17
CA LYS A 111 -14.30 5.41 -7.65
C LYS A 111 -14.92 6.59 -6.90
N LYS A 112 -14.12 7.35 -6.14
CA LYS A 112 -14.57 8.58 -5.50
C LYS A 112 -15.02 9.61 -6.53
N SER A 113 -14.20 9.85 -7.56
CA SER A 113 -14.52 10.77 -8.66
C SER A 113 -15.78 10.36 -9.40
N LEU A 114 -15.98 9.06 -9.64
CA LEU A 114 -17.20 8.54 -10.27
C LEU A 114 -18.44 8.85 -9.41
N LEU A 115 -18.37 8.65 -8.09
CA LEU A 115 -19.47 8.99 -7.18
C LEU A 115 -19.80 10.48 -7.20
N ASP A 116 -18.78 11.34 -7.22
CA ASP A 116 -18.95 12.79 -7.29
C ASP A 116 -19.61 13.19 -8.63
N SER A 117 -19.23 12.56 -9.74
CA SER A 117 -19.83 12.79 -11.05
C SER A 117 -21.30 12.35 -11.10
N ILE A 118 -21.64 11.19 -10.54
CA ILE A 118 -23.03 10.70 -10.46
C ILE A 118 -23.89 11.65 -9.63
N GLU A 119 -23.36 12.21 -8.53
CA GLU A 119 -24.09 13.19 -7.72
C GLU A 119 -24.34 14.49 -8.50
N SER A 120 -23.34 14.97 -9.22
CA SER A 120 -23.47 16.17 -10.05
C SER A 120 -24.55 15.98 -11.15
N LEU A 121 -24.54 14.83 -11.81
CA LEU A 121 -25.55 14.48 -12.82
C LEU A 121 -26.96 14.40 -12.22
N LYS A 122 -27.12 13.77 -11.05
CA LYS A 122 -28.42 13.71 -10.36
C LYS A 122 -28.92 15.08 -9.91
N GLY A 123 -28.03 15.99 -9.56
CA GLY A 123 -28.36 17.37 -9.25
C GLY A 123 -28.86 18.17 -10.48
N MET A 124 -28.33 17.85 -11.68
CA MET A 124 -28.71 18.49 -12.93
C MET A 124 -29.99 17.89 -13.54
N THR A 125 -30.23 16.60 -13.36
CA THR A 125 -31.32 15.86 -14.01
C THR A 125 -32.59 15.74 -13.17
N SER A 126 -32.59 16.28 -11.95
CA SER A 126 -33.79 16.23 -11.07
C SER A 126 -35.06 16.85 -11.69
N ASN A 127 -34.93 17.51 -12.84
CA ASN A 127 -36.05 18.12 -13.57
C ASN A 127 -36.38 17.48 -14.96
N CYS A 128 -35.58 16.52 -15.48
CA CYS A 128 -35.71 16.13 -16.87
C CYS A 128 -35.74 14.63 -17.22
N PHE A 129 -35.22 13.73 -16.39
CA PHE A 129 -35.20 12.29 -16.77
C PHE A 129 -35.35 11.36 -15.54
N GLU A 130 -36.34 10.48 -15.62
CA GLU A 130 -36.36 9.21 -14.90
C GLU A 130 -35.31 8.30 -15.58
N THR A 131 -34.05 8.39 -15.13
CA THR A 131 -33.02 7.46 -15.58
C THR A 131 -32.92 6.30 -14.60
N ASP A 132 -33.77 5.29 -14.80
CA ASP A 132 -33.69 3.98 -14.15
C ASP A 132 -32.48 3.12 -14.67
N ASP A 133 -31.76 3.59 -15.69
CA ASP A 133 -30.75 2.79 -16.39
C ASP A 133 -29.32 2.85 -15.80
N PHE A 134 -29.06 3.67 -14.81
CA PHE A 134 -27.76 3.67 -14.14
C PHE A 134 -27.89 2.96 -12.81
N ASP A 135 -27.51 1.68 -12.77
CA ASP A 135 -27.57 0.86 -11.56
C ASP A 135 -26.47 1.29 -10.58
N VAL A 136 -26.76 2.41 -9.89
CA VAL A 136 -25.90 2.98 -8.85
C VAL A 136 -25.60 1.95 -7.75
N ASP A 137 -26.52 1.00 -7.54
CA ASP A 137 -26.36 -0.03 -6.52
C ASP A 137 -25.29 -1.07 -6.91
N VAL A 138 -25.14 -1.38 -8.21
CA VAL A 138 -24.03 -2.21 -8.70
C VAL A 138 -22.69 -1.53 -8.47
N ILE A 139 -22.54 -0.27 -8.86
CA ILE A 139 -21.30 0.51 -8.64
C ILE A 139 -20.99 0.60 -7.15
N MET A 140 -22.01 0.82 -6.32
CA MET A 140 -21.85 0.89 -4.87
C MET A 140 -21.44 -0.46 -4.25
N SER A 141 -21.97 -1.56 -4.75
CA SER A 141 -21.58 -2.92 -4.34
C SER A 141 -20.12 -3.22 -4.67
N GLU A 142 -19.63 -2.80 -5.84
CA GLU A 142 -18.24 -2.95 -6.23
C GLU A 142 -17.28 -2.10 -5.38
N ILE A 143 -17.69 -0.88 -5.01
CA ILE A 143 -16.94 -0.03 -4.10
C ILE A 143 -16.82 -0.69 -2.72
N ASP A 144 -17.93 -1.17 -2.15
CA ASP A 144 -17.94 -1.86 -0.86
C ASP A 144 -17.05 -3.11 -0.86
N LYS A 145 -17.03 -3.86 -1.97
CA LYS A 145 -16.15 -5.03 -2.13
C LYS A 145 -14.68 -4.62 -2.18
N THR A 146 -14.35 -3.54 -2.87
CA THR A 146 -12.98 -3.02 -2.96
C THR A 146 -12.48 -2.52 -1.61
N ILE A 147 -13.31 -1.77 -0.87
CA ILE A 147 -13.00 -1.29 0.48
C ILE A 147 -12.71 -2.47 1.41
N ARG A 148 -13.59 -3.46 1.45
CA ARG A 148 -13.41 -4.67 2.30
C ARG A 148 -12.12 -5.43 1.97
N ASN A 149 -11.76 -5.54 0.70
CA ASN A 149 -10.50 -6.18 0.31
C ASN A 149 -9.29 -5.41 0.83
N ILE A 150 -9.31 -4.08 0.72
CA ILE A 150 -8.24 -3.20 1.22
C ILE A 150 -8.14 -3.30 2.74
N GLU A 151 -9.25 -3.21 3.47
CA GLU A 151 -9.28 -3.33 4.92
C GLU A 151 -8.75 -4.69 5.38
N SER A 152 -9.13 -5.78 4.72
CA SER A 152 -8.63 -7.13 5.00
C SER A 152 -7.12 -7.25 4.78
N GLU A 153 -6.58 -6.66 3.71
CA GLU A 153 -5.14 -6.64 3.45
C GLU A 153 -4.37 -5.82 4.48
N PHE A 154 -4.96 -4.73 4.97
CA PHE A 154 -4.39 -3.91 6.04
C PHE A 154 -4.34 -4.67 7.37
N GLN A 155 -5.41 -5.36 7.73
CA GLN A 155 -5.45 -6.18 8.95
C GLN A 155 -4.39 -7.28 8.90
N ALA A 156 -4.30 -8.04 7.81
CA ALA A 156 -3.30 -9.08 7.64
C ALA A 156 -1.86 -8.55 7.71
N ASN A 157 -1.60 -7.34 7.19
CA ASN A 157 -0.28 -6.72 7.30
C ASN A 157 0.05 -6.22 8.72
N ASN A 158 -0.94 -5.77 9.49
CA ASN A 158 -0.74 -5.35 10.88
C ASN A 158 -0.49 -6.56 11.79
N GLU A 159 -1.21 -7.65 11.63
CA GLU A 159 -0.99 -8.89 12.37
C GLU A 159 0.41 -9.47 12.11
N LEU A 160 0.91 -9.41 10.87
CA LEU A 160 2.28 -9.80 10.54
C LEU A 160 3.33 -8.91 11.21
N ASN A 161 3.08 -7.61 11.35
CA ASN A 161 3.99 -6.68 12.01
C ASN A 161 4.02 -6.84 13.54
N GLU A 162 2.95 -7.36 14.15
CA GLU A 162 2.90 -7.68 15.58
C GLU A 162 3.60 -9.02 15.91
N LEU A 163 3.61 -9.95 14.98
CA LEU A 163 4.31 -11.25 15.13
C LEU A 163 5.84 -11.16 14.94
N VAL A 164 6.34 -10.04 14.41
CA VAL A 164 7.78 -9.82 14.13
C VAL A 164 8.45 -8.93 15.20
N LYS A 165 7.70 -8.48 16.21
CA LYS A 165 8.22 -7.79 17.40
C LYS A 165 8.58 -8.78 18.50
#